data_14986abd5f7018a4ebbafd36c7f58a99
#
_entry.id   14986abd5f7018a4ebbafd36c7f58a99
#
_cell.length_a   1.000
_cell.length_b   1.000
_cell.length_c   1.000
_cell.angle_alpha   90.00
_cell.angle_beta   90.00
_cell.angle_gamma   90.00
#
_symmetry.space_group_name_H-M   'P 1'
#
loop_
_entity.id
_entity.type
_entity.pdbx_description
1 polymer ?
#
loop_
_entity_poly.entity_id
_entity_poly.type
_entity_poly.pdbx_seq_one_letter_code
_entity_poly.pdbx_strand_id
1 'polypeptide(L)'
;MQTVGRDDTHVNQEYIARSLNRLRQKDRPLEPNSLDFEVANDFIPTDFLQVDIKLDNARHLIFATTEQLSLLKKAKTWYMDATFRVVREPFQQLFGLHAFIKGDENNIKQVPLAFALMSRKRKKDYKKVLNAMLTLIPECNVQKFVMDFEIALWSAVRSLFPVAKLQGCAFHWTQAIWRKVQSLGLAVPYVKHRPTQDYVRQLMALPFLPGEHIEHTFRHLESRAPAGPVKELLLYIEDTWIDGLWSPSEWTIFGESIRTNNDVEGYHRRLNGRAGNAHIPLYVLVPLLYKEAKNVHMQVRLVKDGKLSRYQRRKYRSMQGRIFTLWKKYEQHRITTNQLLKACSRLSGPSH
;
A
#
# COMPACT_ATOMS: atom_id res chain seq x y z
N MET A 1 21.04 64.96 -12.37
CA MET A 1 20.66 63.83 -11.58
C MET A 1 20.31 62.70 -12.53
N GLN A 2 21.27 61.81 -12.75
CA GLN A 2 21.08 60.61 -13.60
C GLN A 2 20.51 59.49 -12.74
N THR A 3 19.35 58.98 -13.13
CA THR A 3 18.73 57.78 -12.55
C THR A 3 19.44 56.56 -13.11
N VAL A 4 20.16 55.85 -12.23
CA VAL A 4 20.75 54.55 -12.51
C VAL A 4 19.64 53.55 -12.64
N GLY A 5 19.44 52.99 -13.86
CA GLY A 5 18.53 51.88 -14.10
C GLY A 5 19.01 50.63 -13.35
N ARG A 6 18.17 50.06 -12.50
CA ARG A 6 18.37 48.73 -11.96
C ARG A 6 18.10 47.72 -13.07
N ASP A 7 19.16 47.05 -13.50
CA ASP A 7 19.11 45.90 -14.39
C ASP A 7 18.66 44.70 -13.55
N ASP A 8 17.35 44.50 -13.46
CA ASP A 8 16.74 43.32 -12.82
C ASP A 8 16.79 42.16 -13.83
N THR A 9 17.95 41.54 -13.95
CA THR A 9 18.06 40.21 -14.60
C THR A 9 17.40 39.17 -13.70
N HIS A 10 16.08 39.13 -13.68
CA HIS A 10 15.34 37.99 -13.17
C HIS A 10 15.64 36.76 -14.05
N VAL A 11 16.65 36.01 -13.64
CA VAL A 11 16.96 34.75 -14.28
C VAL A 11 15.77 33.85 -14.06
N ASN A 12 15.05 33.56 -15.15
CA ASN A 12 13.85 32.73 -15.11
C ASN A 12 14.20 31.33 -14.64
N GLN A 13 13.93 31.02 -13.37
CA GLN A 13 14.25 29.71 -12.75
C GLN A 13 13.68 28.54 -13.53
N GLU A 14 12.53 28.70 -14.19
CA GLU A 14 11.96 27.65 -15.07
C GLU A 14 12.80 27.42 -16.32
N TYR A 15 13.37 28.49 -16.90
CA TYR A 15 14.23 28.37 -18.08
C TYR A 15 15.53 27.62 -17.73
N ILE A 16 16.14 27.94 -16.58
CA ILE A 16 17.32 27.23 -16.08
C ILE A 16 16.98 25.77 -15.82
N ALA A 17 15.88 25.49 -15.15
CA ALA A 17 15.45 24.12 -14.86
C ALA A 17 15.21 23.31 -16.15
N ARG A 18 14.56 23.93 -17.16
CA ARG A 18 14.35 23.29 -18.48
C ARG A 18 15.68 23.04 -19.21
N SER A 19 16.60 24.01 -19.17
CA SER A 19 17.92 23.91 -19.81
C SER A 19 18.77 22.79 -19.18
N LEU A 20 18.82 22.77 -17.84
CA LEU A 20 19.50 21.70 -17.09
C LEU A 20 18.88 20.32 -17.33
N ASN A 21 17.55 20.24 -17.43
CA ASN A 21 16.89 18.98 -17.77
C ASN A 21 17.22 18.53 -19.18
N ARG A 22 17.31 19.41 -20.18
CA ARG A 22 17.73 19.08 -21.54
C ARG A 22 19.18 18.56 -21.59
N LEU A 23 20.10 19.19 -20.84
CA LEU A 23 21.49 18.73 -20.73
C LEU A 23 21.53 17.32 -20.11
N ARG A 24 20.87 17.11 -18.98
CA ARG A 24 20.78 15.80 -18.34
C ARG A 24 20.11 14.73 -19.21
N GLN A 25 19.24 15.11 -20.14
CA GLN A 25 18.64 14.17 -21.09
C GLN A 25 19.62 13.69 -22.15
N LYS A 26 20.59 14.52 -22.57
CA LYS A 26 21.60 14.15 -23.58
C LYS A 26 22.57 13.08 -23.08
N ASP A 27 22.91 13.15 -21.79
CA ASP A 27 23.87 12.24 -21.16
C ASP A 27 23.20 10.94 -20.65
N ARG A 28 21.87 10.89 -20.70
CA ARG A 28 21.11 9.74 -20.15
C ARG A 28 21.13 8.58 -21.15
N PRO A 29 21.28 7.30 -20.68
CA PRO A 29 21.15 6.14 -21.52
C PRO A 29 19.81 6.10 -22.24
N LEU A 30 19.78 5.43 -23.39
CA LEU A 30 18.53 5.17 -24.09
C LEU A 30 17.56 4.41 -23.19
N GLU A 31 16.31 4.84 -23.22
CA GLU A 31 15.26 4.16 -22.46
C GLU A 31 15.01 2.77 -23.05
N PRO A 32 14.98 1.72 -22.21
CA PRO A 32 14.66 0.39 -22.69
C PRO A 32 13.28 0.31 -23.33
N ASN A 33 13.20 -0.21 -24.54
CA ASN A 33 11.94 -0.47 -25.26
C ASN A 33 11.55 -1.95 -25.27
N SER A 34 12.43 -2.82 -24.78
CA SER A 34 12.20 -4.25 -24.62
C SER A 34 12.81 -4.72 -23.30
N LEU A 35 12.60 -5.99 -22.93
CA LEU A 35 13.19 -6.58 -21.73
C LEU A 35 14.66 -7.01 -21.96
N ASP A 36 15.07 -7.10 -23.22
CA ASP A 36 16.45 -7.43 -23.59
C ASP A 36 17.26 -6.14 -23.75
N PHE A 37 17.87 -5.71 -22.66
CA PHE A 37 18.78 -4.55 -22.62
C PHE A 37 19.83 -4.76 -21.53
N GLU A 38 20.99 -4.15 -21.72
CA GLU A 38 21.99 -4.08 -20.67
C GLU A 38 21.76 -2.85 -19.78
N VAL A 39 21.81 -3.09 -18.47
CA VAL A 39 21.65 -2.01 -17.49
C VAL A 39 22.89 -1.12 -17.52
N ALA A 40 22.71 0.17 -17.77
CA ALA A 40 23.79 1.15 -17.70
C ALA A 40 24.16 1.43 -16.23
N ASN A 41 25.06 0.63 -15.68
CA ASN A 41 25.42 0.65 -14.27
C ASN A 41 25.99 2.00 -13.81
N ASP A 42 26.65 2.76 -14.68
CA ASP A 42 27.18 4.09 -14.37
C ASP A 42 26.08 5.12 -14.04
N PHE A 43 24.84 4.83 -14.45
CA PHE A 43 23.66 5.66 -14.18
C PHE A 43 22.80 5.14 -13.01
N ILE A 44 23.22 4.04 -12.40
CA ILE A 44 22.59 3.49 -11.20
C ILE A 44 23.52 3.77 -10.02
N PRO A 45 23.00 4.31 -8.89
CA PRO A 45 23.83 4.48 -7.71
C PRO A 45 24.49 3.17 -7.28
N THR A 46 25.77 3.23 -6.92
CA THR A 46 26.57 2.07 -6.51
C THR A 46 25.82 1.26 -5.45
N ASP A 47 25.84 -0.06 -5.58
CA ASP A 47 25.23 -1.03 -4.66
C ASP A 47 23.71 -0.85 -4.43
N PHE A 48 23.01 -0.14 -5.32
CA PHE A 48 21.56 0.03 -5.20
C PHE A 48 20.78 -1.03 -5.98
N LEU A 49 21.23 -1.42 -7.19
CA LEU A 49 20.68 -2.58 -7.90
C LEU A 49 21.23 -3.86 -7.26
N GLN A 50 20.38 -4.59 -6.56
CA GLN A 50 20.75 -5.79 -5.84
C GLN A 50 20.67 -7.05 -6.71
N VAL A 51 19.63 -7.16 -7.54
CA VAL A 51 19.39 -8.34 -8.39
C VAL A 51 18.72 -7.93 -9.69
N ASP A 52 19.19 -8.51 -10.78
CA ASP A 52 18.54 -8.49 -12.09
C ASP A 52 18.07 -9.91 -12.44
N ILE A 53 16.76 -10.14 -12.33
CA ILE A 53 16.14 -11.44 -12.60
C ILE A 53 15.72 -11.47 -14.06
N LYS A 54 16.45 -12.19 -14.89
CA LYS A 54 16.12 -12.42 -16.31
C LYS A 54 15.39 -13.76 -16.45
N LEU A 55 14.23 -13.75 -17.09
CA LEU A 55 13.40 -14.92 -17.41
C LEU A 55 13.03 -14.82 -18.90
N ASP A 56 12.62 -15.95 -19.52
CA ASP A 56 12.31 -15.97 -20.97
C ASP A 56 11.40 -14.83 -21.44
N ASN A 57 10.32 -14.53 -20.66
CA ASN A 57 9.32 -13.52 -21.03
C ASN A 57 9.08 -12.50 -19.91
N ALA A 58 10.03 -12.34 -18.99
CA ALA A 58 9.91 -11.39 -17.90
C ALA A 58 11.29 -10.97 -17.37
N ARG A 59 11.35 -9.76 -16.83
CA ARG A 59 12.53 -9.25 -16.14
C ARG A 59 12.12 -8.45 -14.93
N HIS A 60 12.85 -8.62 -13.84
CA HIS A 60 12.58 -7.91 -12.59
C HIS A 60 13.87 -7.37 -12.02
N LEU A 61 13.90 -6.08 -11.68
CA LEU A 61 15.05 -5.40 -11.10
C LEU A 61 14.75 -5.09 -9.64
N ILE A 62 15.59 -5.55 -8.72
CA ILE A 62 15.44 -5.32 -7.28
C ILE A 62 16.42 -4.28 -6.82
N PHE A 63 15.91 -3.23 -6.18
CA PHE A 63 16.69 -2.11 -5.65
C PHE A 63 16.51 -1.99 -4.14
N ALA A 64 17.62 -1.91 -3.43
CA ALA A 64 17.66 -1.61 -1.99
C ALA A 64 19.07 -1.17 -1.60
N THR A 65 19.19 -0.39 -0.53
CA THR A 65 20.47 -0.15 0.14
C THR A 65 20.73 -1.25 1.18
N THR A 66 21.98 -1.44 1.57
CA THR A 66 22.38 -2.38 2.63
C THR A 66 21.62 -2.10 3.94
N GLU A 67 21.41 -0.83 4.27
CA GLU A 67 20.65 -0.43 5.46
C GLU A 67 19.18 -0.85 5.36
N GLN A 68 18.54 -0.63 4.21
CA GLN A 68 17.17 -1.06 3.97
C GLN A 68 17.03 -2.59 4.13
N LEU A 69 17.95 -3.36 3.56
CA LEU A 69 17.98 -4.82 3.69
C LEU A 69 18.15 -5.25 5.15
N SER A 70 19.05 -4.60 5.90
CA SER A 70 19.25 -4.86 7.33
C SER A 70 17.98 -4.60 8.16
N LEU A 71 17.24 -3.55 7.84
CA LEU A 71 15.97 -3.23 8.49
C LEU A 71 14.88 -4.24 8.10
N LEU A 72 14.81 -4.62 6.83
CA LEU A 72 13.83 -5.58 6.32
C LEU A 72 14.04 -6.98 6.94
N LYS A 73 15.30 -7.41 7.09
CA LYS A 73 15.66 -8.67 7.76
C LYS A 73 15.09 -8.75 9.18
N LYS A 74 15.12 -7.64 9.92
CA LYS A 74 14.64 -7.55 11.32
C LYS A 74 13.15 -7.37 11.45
N ALA A 75 12.47 -6.98 10.38
CA ALA A 75 11.05 -6.64 10.41
C ALA A 75 10.17 -7.89 10.57
N LYS A 76 9.30 -7.89 11.59
CA LYS A 76 8.33 -8.99 11.81
C LYS A 76 7.10 -8.91 10.92
N THR A 77 6.81 -7.74 10.37
CA THR A 77 5.67 -7.52 9.46
C THR A 77 6.14 -6.80 8.22
N TRP A 78 5.87 -7.39 7.06
CA TRP A 78 6.09 -6.74 5.76
C TRP A 78 4.77 -6.22 5.21
N TYR A 79 4.78 -4.97 4.79
CA TYR A 79 3.69 -4.33 4.09
C TYR A 79 4.05 -4.26 2.62
N MET A 80 3.27 -4.90 1.77
CA MET A 80 3.54 -5.04 0.35
C MET A 80 2.43 -4.37 -0.46
N ASP A 81 2.84 -3.58 -1.42
CA ASP A 81 1.92 -2.86 -2.31
C ASP A 81 2.64 -2.49 -3.61
N ALA A 82 1.89 -2.20 -4.66
CA ALA A 82 2.43 -1.84 -5.95
C ALA A 82 1.83 -0.53 -6.48
N THR A 83 2.66 0.23 -7.19
CA THR A 83 2.21 1.39 -7.96
C THR A 83 2.56 1.22 -9.44
N PHE A 84 1.68 1.70 -10.31
CA PHE A 84 1.80 1.57 -11.76
C PHE A 84 2.14 2.90 -12.42
N ARG A 85 1.72 4.01 -11.82
CA ARG A 85 1.76 5.33 -12.43
C ARG A 85 3.17 5.79 -12.81
N VAL A 86 4.18 5.53 -11.99
CA VAL A 86 5.56 5.97 -12.24
C VAL A 86 6.32 5.07 -13.21
N VAL A 87 5.79 3.88 -13.48
CA VAL A 87 6.48 2.84 -14.24
C VAL A 87 6.17 2.98 -15.73
N ARG A 88 7.22 2.89 -16.56
CA ARG A 88 7.14 2.90 -18.02
C ARG A 88 7.42 1.49 -18.57
N GLU A 89 6.80 1.15 -19.70
CA GLU A 89 7.15 -0.04 -20.46
C GLU A 89 8.66 -0.11 -20.75
N PRO A 90 9.26 -1.32 -20.72
CA PRO A 90 8.65 -2.65 -20.71
C PRO A 90 8.27 -3.17 -19.32
N PHE A 91 8.44 -2.38 -18.25
CA PHE A 91 8.00 -2.74 -16.92
C PHE A 91 6.52 -2.35 -16.70
N GLN A 92 5.84 -3.06 -15.79
CA GLN A 92 4.41 -2.88 -15.54
C GLN A 92 4.12 -2.25 -14.18
N GLN A 93 4.94 -2.57 -13.17
CA GLN A 93 4.71 -2.10 -11.81
C GLN A 93 5.99 -1.89 -11.02
N LEU A 94 5.93 -0.99 -10.06
CA LEU A 94 6.87 -0.85 -8.97
C LEU A 94 6.27 -1.49 -7.73
N PHE A 95 6.76 -2.66 -7.36
CA PHE A 95 6.36 -3.39 -6.16
C PHE A 95 7.27 -2.98 -5.01
N GLY A 96 6.68 -2.55 -3.90
CA GLY A 96 7.39 -2.06 -2.73
C GLY A 96 7.22 -2.97 -1.51
N LEU A 97 8.32 -3.22 -0.80
CA LEU A 97 8.32 -3.84 0.51
C LEU A 97 8.58 -2.75 1.56
N HIS A 98 7.68 -2.65 2.51
CA HIS A 98 7.72 -1.64 3.57
C HIS A 98 7.65 -2.30 4.94
N ALA A 99 8.18 -1.64 5.97
CA ALA A 99 7.96 -2.03 7.35
C ALA A 99 7.87 -0.80 8.26
N PHE A 100 7.29 -1.00 9.45
CA PHE A 100 7.34 0.01 10.49
C PHE A 100 8.64 -0.10 11.28
N ILE A 101 9.37 1.00 11.34
CA ILE A 101 10.42 1.21 12.31
C ILE A 101 9.82 1.76 13.60
N LYS A 102 10.33 1.29 14.73
CA LYS A 102 9.91 1.69 16.08
C LYS A 102 11.04 2.46 16.73
N GLY A 103 10.70 3.55 17.39
CA GLY A 103 11.54 4.27 18.33
C GLY A 103 11.04 4.07 19.76
N ASP A 104 11.65 4.80 20.67
CA ASP A 104 11.19 4.90 22.05
C ASP A 104 9.82 5.59 22.11
N GLU A 105 9.10 5.46 23.23
CA GLU A 105 7.82 6.11 23.48
C GLU A 105 6.70 5.85 22.44
N ASN A 106 6.65 4.64 21.83
CA ASN A 106 5.65 4.28 20.80
C ASN A 106 5.73 5.08 19.49
N ASN A 107 6.78 5.80 19.23
CA ASN A 107 7.00 6.42 17.94
C ASN A 107 7.21 5.35 16.88
N ILE A 108 6.37 5.40 15.83
CA ILE A 108 6.47 4.46 14.71
C ILE A 108 6.41 5.22 13.39
N LYS A 109 7.09 4.72 12.40
CA LYS A 109 7.06 5.26 11.03
C LYS A 109 7.20 4.14 10.03
N GLN A 110 6.34 4.11 9.03
CA GLN A 110 6.49 3.19 7.90
C GLN A 110 7.48 3.76 6.89
N VAL A 111 8.41 2.93 6.46
CA VAL A 111 9.46 3.28 5.48
C VAL A 111 9.54 2.23 4.38
N PRO A 112 9.91 2.60 3.15
CA PRO A 112 10.20 1.66 2.08
C PRO A 112 11.54 0.97 2.36
N LEU A 113 11.60 -0.35 2.21
CA LEU A 113 12.79 -1.14 2.50
C LEU A 113 13.31 -1.95 1.31
N ALA A 114 12.53 -2.13 0.27
CA ALA A 114 12.98 -2.63 -1.02
C ALA A 114 11.99 -2.23 -2.10
N PHE A 115 12.49 -2.18 -3.33
CA PHE A 115 11.73 -1.88 -4.53
C PHE A 115 12.00 -2.95 -5.59
N ALA A 116 10.96 -3.49 -6.20
CA ALA A 116 11.10 -4.37 -7.35
C ALA A 116 10.37 -3.78 -8.55
N LEU A 117 11.12 -3.45 -9.60
CA LEU A 117 10.55 -3.05 -10.88
C LEU A 117 10.22 -4.32 -11.66
N MET A 118 8.96 -4.60 -11.88
CA MET A 118 8.48 -5.87 -12.43
C MET A 118 7.82 -5.69 -13.78
N SER A 119 8.17 -6.54 -14.76
CA SER A 119 7.55 -6.56 -16.09
C SER A 119 6.29 -7.42 -16.16
N ARG A 120 6.06 -8.28 -15.18
CA ARG A 120 4.89 -9.18 -15.07
C ARG A 120 4.52 -9.33 -13.60
N LYS A 121 3.25 -9.70 -13.34
CA LYS A 121 2.69 -9.86 -11.99
C LYS A 121 1.99 -11.22 -11.77
N ARG A 122 2.52 -12.29 -12.37
CA ARG A 122 2.02 -13.65 -12.17
C ARG A 122 2.58 -14.23 -10.86
N LYS A 123 1.97 -15.27 -10.34
CA LYS A 123 2.45 -16.01 -9.15
C LYS A 123 3.94 -16.35 -9.23
N LYS A 124 4.40 -16.84 -10.40
CA LYS A 124 5.82 -17.19 -10.62
C LYS A 124 6.75 -15.99 -10.53
N ASP A 125 6.30 -14.82 -10.98
CA ASP A 125 7.09 -13.59 -10.98
C ASP A 125 7.27 -13.09 -9.55
N TYR A 126 6.18 -13.03 -8.76
CA TYR A 126 6.26 -12.71 -7.32
C TYR A 126 7.13 -13.71 -6.55
N LYS A 127 7.00 -15.03 -6.84
CA LYS A 127 7.87 -16.04 -6.21
C LYS A 127 9.34 -15.79 -6.51
N LYS A 128 9.71 -15.44 -7.73
CA LYS A 128 11.11 -15.15 -8.10
C LYS A 128 11.63 -13.91 -7.37
N VAL A 129 10.85 -12.82 -7.31
CA VAL A 129 11.23 -11.61 -6.58
C VAL A 129 11.36 -11.90 -5.08
N LEU A 130 10.39 -12.57 -4.46
CA LEU A 130 10.44 -12.88 -3.03
C LEU A 130 11.58 -13.86 -2.69
N ASN A 131 11.86 -14.87 -3.52
CA ASN A 131 13.02 -15.76 -3.33
C ASN A 131 14.35 -15.01 -3.44
N ALA A 132 14.49 -14.10 -4.41
CA ALA A 132 15.68 -13.25 -4.50
C ALA A 132 15.84 -12.38 -3.24
N MET A 133 14.73 -11.84 -2.71
CA MET A 133 14.77 -11.13 -1.43
C MET A 133 15.23 -12.02 -0.27
N LEU A 134 14.74 -13.27 -0.18
CA LEU A 134 15.18 -14.22 0.84
C LEU A 134 16.66 -14.57 0.72
N THR A 135 17.19 -14.63 -0.50
CA THR A 135 18.64 -14.84 -0.72
C THR A 135 19.45 -13.62 -0.24
N LEU A 136 18.95 -12.39 -0.46
CA LEU A 136 19.62 -11.17 0.01
C LEU A 136 19.57 -11.00 1.54
N ILE A 137 18.53 -11.50 2.19
CA ILE A 137 18.31 -11.38 3.64
C ILE A 137 17.99 -12.75 4.25
N PRO A 138 18.94 -13.70 4.24
CA PRO A 138 18.73 -15.01 4.83
C PRO A 138 18.34 -14.88 6.32
N GLU A 139 17.54 -15.82 6.81
CA GLU A 139 17.05 -15.83 8.20
C GLU A 139 16.27 -14.57 8.59
N CYS A 140 15.44 -14.06 7.68
CA CYS A 140 14.59 -12.92 7.99
C CYS A 140 13.49 -13.28 9.01
N ASN A 141 13.13 -12.31 9.85
CA ASN A 141 12.21 -12.50 10.99
C ASN A 141 10.74 -12.26 10.64
N VAL A 142 10.36 -12.29 9.35
CA VAL A 142 8.99 -11.98 8.95
C VAL A 142 8.01 -13.05 9.43
N GLN A 143 6.96 -12.62 10.09
CA GLN A 143 5.90 -13.46 10.66
C GLN A 143 4.53 -13.10 10.10
N LYS A 144 4.40 -11.89 9.52
CA LYS A 144 3.13 -11.36 9.02
C LYS A 144 3.34 -10.57 7.73
N PHE A 145 2.41 -10.75 6.81
CA PHE A 145 2.33 -9.95 5.58
C PHE A 145 1.01 -9.17 5.56
N VAL A 146 1.09 -7.89 5.24
CA VAL A 146 -0.06 -7.02 4.98
C VAL A 146 -0.02 -6.59 3.52
N MET A 147 -1.06 -6.91 2.75
CA MET A 147 -1.06 -6.69 1.30
C MET A 147 -2.48 -6.45 0.77
N ASP A 148 -2.59 -6.02 -0.47
CA ASP A 148 -3.86 -5.95 -1.19
C ASP A 148 -4.34 -7.36 -1.60
N PHE A 149 -5.55 -7.45 -2.15
CA PHE A 149 -6.17 -8.73 -2.51
C PHE A 149 -5.81 -9.16 -3.94
N GLU A 150 -4.51 -9.20 -4.25
CA GLU A 150 -4.02 -9.72 -5.53
C GLU A 150 -3.74 -11.23 -5.41
N ILE A 151 -4.52 -12.06 -6.12
CA ILE A 151 -4.47 -13.54 -6.06
C ILE A 151 -3.05 -14.07 -6.30
N ALA A 152 -2.33 -13.51 -7.27
CA ALA A 152 -1.00 -13.96 -7.64
C ALA A 152 0.01 -13.74 -6.50
N LEU A 153 -0.04 -12.58 -5.85
CA LEU A 153 0.80 -12.24 -4.70
C LEU A 153 0.48 -13.14 -3.50
N TRP A 154 -0.80 -13.29 -3.14
CA TRP A 154 -1.24 -14.17 -2.05
C TRP A 154 -0.78 -15.60 -2.26
N SER A 155 -0.97 -16.13 -3.47
CA SER A 155 -0.55 -17.49 -3.83
C SER A 155 0.98 -17.67 -3.76
N ALA A 156 1.75 -16.63 -4.10
CA ALA A 156 3.20 -16.67 -3.99
C ALA A 156 3.65 -16.67 -2.53
N VAL A 157 3.07 -15.78 -1.71
CA VAL A 157 3.42 -15.66 -0.28
C VAL A 157 3.03 -16.93 0.48
N ARG A 158 1.81 -17.46 0.32
CA ARG A 158 1.40 -18.73 0.94
C ARG A 158 2.35 -19.88 0.61
N SER A 159 2.85 -19.91 -0.64
CA SER A 159 3.79 -20.96 -1.08
C SER A 159 5.18 -20.86 -0.48
N LEU A 160 5.66 -19.64 -0.16
CA LEU A 160 7.00 -19.40 0.36
C LEU A 160 7.04 -19.28 1.89
N PHE A 161 5.93 -18.84 2.48
CA PHE A 161 5.82 -18.57 3.93
C PHE A 161 4.56 -19.25 4.50
N PRO A 162 4.51 -20.60 4.53
CA PRO A 162 3.30 -21.34 4.89
C PRO A 162 2.82 -21.12 6.32
N VAL A 163 3.72 -20.70 7.23
CA VAL A 163 3.41 -20.45 8.65
C VAL A 163 3.18 -18.96 8.96
N ALA A 164 3.37 -18.08 8.00
CA ALA A 164 3.21 -16.65 8.23
C ALA A 164 1.73 -16.24 8.22
N LYS A 165 1.38 -15.27 9.09
CA LYS A 165 0.04 -14.66 9.07
C LYS A 165 -0.11 -13.78 7.83
N LEU A 166 -1.14 -14.00 7.04
CA LEU A 166 -1.53 -13.14 5.92
C LEU A 166 -2.67 -12.23 6.34
N GLN A 167 -2.58 -10.97 5.98
CA GLN A 167 -3.55 -9.94 6.33
C GLN A 167 -3.87 -9.08 5.12
N GLY A 168 -5.13 -9.04 4.74
CA GLY A 168 -5.61 -8.13 3.71
C GLY A 168 -5.75 -6.70 4.25
N CYS A 169 -5.54 -5.73 3.38
CA CYS A 169 -5.69 -4.32 3.71
C CYS A 169 -7.16 -3.93 3.77
N ALA A 170 -7.64 -3.45 4.92
CA ALA A 170 -9.04 -3.01 5.09
C ALA A 170 -9.43 -1.87 4.14
N PHE A 171 -8.48 -1.04 3.71
CA PHE A 171 -8.76 -0.01 2.72
C PHE A 171 -9.13 -0.62 1.37
N HIS A 172 -8.36 -1.59 0.87
CA HIS A 172 -8.63 -2.28 -0.39
C HIS A 172 -9.93 -3.09 -0.33
N TRP A 173 -10.23 -3.71 0.82
CA TRP A 173 -11.51 -4.37 1.04
C TRP A 173 -12.68 -3.38 0.93
N THR A 174 -12.63 -2.26 1.66
CA THR A 174 -13.66 -1.22 1.59
C THR A 174 -13.79 -0.65 0.17
N GLN A 175 -12.68 -0.46 -0.52
CA GLN A 175 -12.66 0.03 -1.91
C GLN A 175 -13.30 -0.99 -2.87
N ALA A 176 -13.06 -2.29 -2.69
CA ALA A 176 -13.67 -3.35 -3.51
C ALA A 176 -15.20 -3.36 -3.32
N ILE A 177 -15.68 -3.32 -2.07
CA ILE A 177 -17.11 -3.22 -1.78
C ILE A 177 -17.72 -1.95 -2.38
N TRP A 178 -17.05 -0.80 -2.22
CA TRP A 178 -17.56 0.46 -2.77
C TRP A 178 -17.63 0.47 -4.30
N ARG A 179 -16.64 -0.09 -4.99
CA ARG A 179 -16.68 -0.26 -6.45
C ARG A 179 -17.86 -1.13 -6.88
N LYS A 180 -18.14 -2.21 -6.14
CA LYS A 180 -19.32 -3.05 -6.41
C LYS A 180 -20.62 -2.29 -6.17
N VAL A 181 -20.74 -1.51 -5.09
CA VAL A 181 -21.87 -0.60 -4.83
C VAL A 181 -22.08 0.36 -5.99
N GLN A 182 -21.01 0.95 -6.53
CA GLN A 182 -21.09 1.85 -7.69
C GLN A 182 -21.54 1.12 -8.96
N SER A 183 -20.96 -0.06 -9.25
CA SER A 183 -21.30 -0.84 -10.45
C SER A 183 -22.75 -1.34 -10.46
N LEU A 184 -23.36 -1.52 -9.29
CA LEU A 184 -24.75 -1.90 -9.13
C LEU A 184 -25.72 -0.70 -9.08
N GLY A 185 -25.23 0.52 -9.32
CA GLY A 185 -26.04 1.73 -9.25
C GLY A 185 -26.51 2.12 -7.84
N LEU A 186 -25.99 1.45 -6.80
CA LEU A 186 -26.36 1.70 -5.40
C LEU A 186 -25.76 2.99 -4.81
N ALA A 187 -24.86 3.68 -5.53
CA ALA A 187 -24.22 4.90 -5.02
C ALA A 187 -25.23 6.04 -4.79
N VAL A 188 -26.23 6.21 -5.67
CA VAL A 188 -27.27 7.22 -5.51
C VAL A 188 -28.22 6.88 -4.36
N PRO A 189 -28.80 5.66 -4.26
CA PRO A 189 -29.55 5.23 -3.09
C PRO A 189 -28.76 5.34 -1.77
N TYR A 190 -27.46 5.01 -1.78
CA TYR A 190 -26.61 5.17 -0.60
C TYR A 190 -26.57 6.61 -0.09
N VAL A 191 -26.59 7.60 -0.97
CA VAL A 191 -26.60 9.03 -0.58
C VAL A 191 -27.98 9.49 -0.13
N LYS A 192 -29.02 9.09 -0.87
CA LYS A 192 -30.39 9.64 -0.71
C LYS A 192 -31.29 8.86 0.25
N HIS A 193 -31.00 7.57 0.48
CA HIS A 193 -31.89 6.68 1.23
C HIS A 193 -31.18 6.11 2.46
N ARG A 194 -31.51 6.65 3.63
CA ARG A 194 -30.87 6.31 4.90
C ARG A 194 -30.83 4.81 5.24
N PRO A 195 -31.91 4.03 5.04
CA PRO A 195 -31.87 2.58 5.28
C PRO A 195 -30.84 1.86 4.41
N THR A 196 -30.73 2.21 3.12
CA THR A 196 -29.71 1.65 2.21
C THR A 196 -28.31 2.04 2.66
N GLN A 197 -28.10 3.30 3.07
CA GLN A 197 -26.83 3.76 3.59
C GLN A 197 -26.43 2.98 4.84
N ASP A 198 -27.31 2.86 5.81
CA ASP A 198 -27.02 2.17 7.07
C ASP A 198 -26.75 0.68 6.84
N TYR A 199 -27.45 0.05 5.87
CA TYR A 199 -27.24 -1.34 5.51
C TYR A 199 -25.87 -1.56 4.85
N VAL A 200 -25.54 -0.80 3.80
CA VAL A 200 -24.25 -0.89 3.11
C VAL A 200 -23.08 -0.58 4.06
N ARG A 201 -23.25 0.37 4.97
CA ARG A 201 -22.24 0.66 6.00
C ARG A 201 -22.04 -0.49 6.98
N GLN A 202 -23.06 -1.25 7.32
CA GLN A 202 -22.92 -2.46 8.14
C GLN A 202 -22.13 -3.53 7.38
N LEU A 203 -22.40 -3.75 6.09
CA LEU A 203 -21.59 -4.63 5.26
C LEU A 203 -20.11 -4.17 5.24
N MET A 204 -19.86 -2.88 5.01
CA MET A 204 -18.51 -2.31 5.02
C MET A 204 -17.82 -2.37 6.40
N ALA A 205 -18.55 -2.59 7.46
CA ALA A 205 -18.03 -2.68 8.82
C ALA A 205 -17.69 -4.12 9.26
N LEU A 206 -17.98 -5.14 8.47
CA LEU A 206 -17.65 -6.53 8.77
C LEU A 206 -16.19 -6.76 9.20
N PRO A 207 -15.18 -6.13 8.57
CA PRO A 207 -13.79 -6.32 8.99
C PRO A 207 -13.47 -5.88 10.43
N PHE A 208 -14.32 -5.10 11.05
CA PHE A 208 -14.12 -4.67 12.45
C PHE A 208 -14.54 -5.70 13.49
N LEU A 209 -15.13 -6.82 13.05
CA LEU A 209 -15.52 -7.94 13.90
C LEU A 209 -14.41 -8.98 14.01
N PRO A 210 -14.35 -9.77 15.09
CA PRO A 210 -13.54 -10.99 15.12
C PRO A 210 -13.85 -11.89 13.92
N GLY A 211 -12.81 -12.50 13.33
CA GLY A 211 -12.96 -13.29 12.11
C GLY A 211 -14.02 -14.40 12.21
N GLU A 212 -14.05 -15.08 13.35
CA GLU A 212 -15.00 -16.15 13.68
C GLU A 212 -16.47 -15.69 13.76
N HIS A 213 -16.72 -14.41 13.93
CA HIS A 213 -18.08 -13.86 14.01
C HIS A 213 -18.57 -13.23 12.69
N ILE A 214 -17.70 -13.09 11.70
CA ILE A 214 -18.02 -12.40 10.45
C ILE A 214 -19.07 -13.16 9.64
N GLU A 215 -18.88 -14.45 9.41
CA GLU A 215 -19.79 -15.25 8.60
C GLU A 215 -21.19 -15.28 9.19
N HIS A 216 -21.30 -15.62 10.47
CA HIS A 216 -22.61 -15.61 11.16
C HIS A 216 -23.29 -14.24 11.09
N THR A 217 -22.53 -13.16 11.26
CA THR A 217 -23.06 -11.79 11.18
C THR A 217 -23.49 -11.44 9.76
N PHE A 218 -22.73 -11.88 8.75
CA PHE A 218 -23.09 -11.71 7.34
C PHE A 218 -24.39 -12.44 7.02
N ARG A 219 -24.58 -13.71 7.42
CA ARG A 219 -25.83 -14.47 7.23
C ARG A 219 -27.02 -13.79 7.89
N HIS A 220 -26.82 -13.19 9.08
CA HIS A 220 -27.86 -12.40 9.73
C HIS A 220 -28.19 -11.09 8.98
N LEU A 221 -27.20 -10.43 8.35
CA LEU A 221 -27.47 -9.28 7.49
C LEU A 221 -28.23 -9.72 6.21
N GLU A 222 -27.81 -10.82 5.60
CA GLU A 222 -28.43 -11.38 4.40
C GLU A 222 -29.92 -11.67 4.61
N SER A 223 -30.30 -12.32 5.74
CA SER A 223 -31.70 -12.63 6.05
C SER A 223 -32.61 -11.40 6.16
N ARG A 224 -32.04 -10.20 6.32
CA ARG A 224 -32.74 -8.92 6.46
C ARG A 224 -32.52 -8.01 5.24
N ALA A 225 -31.99 -8.56 4.16
CA ALA A 225 -31.62 -7.78 3.00
C ALA A 225 -32.84 -7.09 2.35
N PRO A 226 -32.78 -5.80 2.05
CA PRO A 226 -33.80 -5.18 1.25
C PRO A 226 -33.82 -5.79 -0.17
N ALA A 227 -35.00 -5.78 -0.79
CA ALA A 227 -35.13 -6.25 -2.16
C ALA A 227 -34.31 -5.40 -3.15
N GLY A 228 -33.96 -5.98 -4.32
CA GLY A 228 -33.29 -5.27 -5.40
C GLY A 228 -31.78 -5.44 -5.41
N PRO A 229 -31.01 -4.47 -5.94
CA PRO A 229 -29.56 -4.60 -6.23
C PRO A 229 -28.68 -4.89 -5.00
N VAL A 230 -29.21 -4.71 -3.79
CA VAL A 230 -28.50 -5.10 -2.55
C VAL A 230 -28.26 -6.61 -2.48
N LYS A 231 -29.14 -7.43 -3.05
CA LYS A 231 -28.96 -8.88 -3.12
C LYS A 231 -27.74 -9.26 -3.97
N GLU A 232 -27.52 -8.57 -5.06
CA GLU A 232 -26.32 -8.79 -5.89
C GLU A 232 -25.02 -8.35 -5.21
N LEU A 233 -25.10 -7.34 -4.34
CA LEU A 233 -23.96 -6.96 -3.49
C LEU A 233 -23.67 -8.06 -2.46
N LEU A 234 -24.68 -8.67 -1.87
CA LEU A 234 -24.51 -9.78 -0.92
C LEU A 234 -23.91 -11.01 -1.59
N LEU A 235 -24.43 -11.42 -2.75
CA LEU A 235 -23.85 -12.53 -3.54
C LEU A 235 -22.36 -12.27 -3.84
N TYR A 236 -22.01 -11.05 -4.26
CA TYR A 236 -20.62 -10.69 -4.47
C TYR A 236 -19.77 -10.83 -3.18
N ILE A 237 -20.30 -10.40 -2.03
CA ILE A 237 -19.59 -10.53 -0.75
C ILE A 237 -19.44 -11.99 -0.36
N GLU A 238 -20.48 -12.78 -0.53
CA GLU A 238 -20.49 -14.21 -0.27
C GLU A 238 -19.41 -14.92 -1.12
N ASP A 239 -19.55 -14.85 -2.44
CA ASP A 239 -18.69 -15.56 -3.40
C ASP A 239 -17.21 -15.12 -3.29
N THR A 240 -16.95 -13.86 -2.97
CA THR A 240 -15.58 -13.32 -2.99
C THR A 240 -14.92 -13.37 -1.61
N TRP A 241 -15.69 -13.13 -0.53
CA TRP A 241 -15.12 -12.79 0.77
C TRP A 241 -15.52 -13.74 1.90
N ILE A 242 -16.62 -14.46 1.79
CA ILE A 242 -17.03 -15.47 2.77
C ILE A 242 -16.58 -16.85 2.30
N ASP A 243 -17.05 -17.28 1.12
CA ASP A 243 -16.77 -18.59 0.53
C ASP A 243 -15.62 -18.57 -0.49
N GLY A 244 -14.99 -17.41 -0.65
CA GLY A 244 -13.96 -17.16 -1.64
C GLY A 244 -12.55 -17.57 -1.19
N LEU A 245 -11.54 -17.02 -1.89
CA LEU A 245 -10.13 -17.35 -1.69
C LEU A 245 -9.57 -16.84 -0.35
N TRP A 246 -10.15 -15.80 0.20
CA TRP A 246 -9.70 -15.13 1.44
C TRP A 246 -10.68 -15.40 2.56
N SER A 247 -10.23 -16.15 3.56
CA SER A 247 -11.06 -16.42 4.75
C SER A 247 -11.29 -15.13 5.57
N PRO A 248 -12.42 -15.03 6.30
CA PRO A 248 -12.69 -13.90 7.19
C PRO A 248 -11.55 -13.57 8.15
N SER A 249 -10.80 -14.55 8.61
CA SER A 249 -9.62 -14.36 9.47
C SER A 249 -8.46 -13.62 8.77
N GLU A 250 -8.41 -13.63 7.44
CA GLU A 250 -7.36 -12.99 6.66
C GLU A 250 -7.69 -11.52 6.29
N TRP A 251 -8.93 -11.08 6.45
CA TRP A 251 -9.31 -9.70 6.19
C TRP A 251 -9.99 -8.98 7.36
N THR A 252 -10.22 -9.66 8.47
CA THR A 252 -10.58 -8.97 9.72
C THR A 252 -9.41 -8.09 10.18
N ILE A 253 -9.78 -6.93 10.74
CA ILE A 253 -8.84 -6.01 11.39
C ILE A 253 -9.09 -5.87 12.87
N PHE A 254 -9.93 -6.76 13.44
CA PHE A 254 -10.20 -6.77 14.87
C PHE A 254 -8.91 -6.97 15.66
N GLY A 255 -8.67 -6.13 16.65
CA GLY A 255 -7.44 -6.16 17.45
C GLY A 255 -6.18 -5.61 16.76
N GLU A 256 -6.24 -5.26 15.47
CA GLU A 256 -5.06 -4.78 14.74
C GLU A 256 -4.77 -3.30 15.04
N SER A 257 -3.56 -3.02 15.50
CA SER A 257 -3.10 -1.65 15.77
C SER A 257 -2.98 -0.81 14.50
N ILE A 258 -2.63 -1.45 13.38
CA ILE A 258 -2.51 -0.85 12.05
C ILE A 258 -3.50 -1.54 11.13
N ARG A 259 -4.60 -0.86 10.83
CA ARG A 259 -5.76 -1.41 10.13
C ARG A 259 -5.71 -1.27 8.62
N THR A 260 -4.89 -0.36 8.12
CA THR A 260 -4.84 -0.01 6.70
C THR A 260 -3.41 0.20 6.25
N ASN A 261 -3.18 -0.02 4.96
CA ASN A 261 -1.92 0.29 4.29
C ASN A 261 -1.82 1.78 3.86
N ASN A 262 -2.57 2.67 4.52
CA ASN A 262 -2.64 4.10 4.15
C ASN A 262 -1.28 4.81 4.16
N ASP A 263 -0.33 4.33 4.97
CA ASP A 263 1.03 4.88 4.98
C ASP A 263 1.75 4.56 3.66
N VAL A 264 1.57 3.35 3.09
CA VAL A 264 2.12 2.98 1.77
C VAL A 264 1.41 3.76 0.67
N GLU A 265 0.09 3.92 0.74
CA GLU A 265 -0.61 4.76 -0.23
C GLU A 265 -0.19 6.23 -0.15
N GLY A 266 0.03 6.73 1.06
CA GLY A 266 0.61 8.05 1.28
C GLY A 266 2.02 8.16 0.68
N TYR A 267 2.82 7.08 0.78
CA TYR A 267 4.11 6.97 0.13
C TYR A 267 3.97 7.00 -1.40
N HIS A 268 3.09 6.19 -2.00
CA HIS A 268 2.86 6.19 -3.44
C HIS A 268 2.41 7.56 -3.96
N ARG A 269 1.52 8.23 -3.23
CA ARG A 269 1.07 9.59 -3.59
C ARG A 269 2.24 10.58 -3.60
N ARG A 270 3.12 10.52 -2.60
CA ARG A 270 4.31 11.35 -2.51
C ARG A 270 5.31 11.03 -3.62
N LEU A 271 5.56 9.75 -3.89
CA LEU A 271 6.43 9.29 -4.97
C LEU A 271 5.92 9.78 -6.33
N ASN A 272 4.61 9.61 -6.60
CA ASN A 272 3.96 10.10 -7.81
C ASN A 272 4.06 11.63 -7.95
N GLY A 273 3.93 12.36 -6.85
CA GLY A 273 4.10 13.83 -6.84
C GLY A 273 5.54 14.25 -7.14
N ARG A 274 6.53 13.54 -6.60
CA ARG A 274 7.95 13.79 -6.88
C ARG A 274 8.37 13.40 -8.29
N ALA A 275 7.75 12.34 -8.84
CA ALA A 275 7.95 11.95 -10.23
C ALA A 275 7.42 13.01 -11.22
N GLY A 276 6.41 13.79 -10.81
CA GLY A 276 5.77 14.83 -11.63
C GLY A 276 4.89 14.23 -12.71
N ASN A 277 5.47 13.39 -13.58
CA ASN A 277 4.78 12.75 -14.70
C ASN A 277 4.48 11.27 -14.44
N ALA A 278 3.51 10.73 -15.16
CA ALA A 278 3.30 9.29 -15.27
C ALA A 278 4.36 8.68 -16.23
N HIS A 279 4.63 7.38 -16.05
CA HIS A 279 5.47 6.59 -16.97
C HIS A 279 6.85 7.22 -17.19
N ILE A 280 7.56 7.56 -16.10
CA ILE A 280 8.87 8.19 -16.18
C ILE A 280 9.95 7.19 -16.64
N PRO A 281 11.00 7.64 -17.34
CA PRO A 281 12.10 6.80 -17.79
C PRO A 281 12.80 6.05 -16.66
N LEU A 282 13.33 4.85 -16.94
CA LEU A 282 14.02 4.00 -15.96
C LEU A 282 15.14 4.78 -15.23
N TYR A 283 16.00 5.46 -15.98
CA TYR A 283 17.13 6.23 -15.45
C TYR A 283 16.72 7.58 -14.80
N VAL A 284 15.41 7.87 -14.70
CA VAL A 284 14.82 8.92 -13.86
C VAL A 284 14.21 8.31 -12.61
N LEU A 285 13.52 7.16 -12.77
CA LEU A 285 12.88 6.46 -11.67
C LEU A 285 13.90 5.95 -10.65
N VAL A 286 14.98 5.29 -11.10
CA VAL A 286 15.97 4.69 -10.19
C VAL A 286 16.64 5.73 -9.28
N PRO A 287 17.14 6.88 -9.76
CA PRO A 287 17.64 7.94 -8.88
C PRO A 287 16.59 8.49 -7.91
N LEU A 288 15.31 8.54 -8.33
CA LEU A 288 14.22 8.94 -7.44
C LEU A 288 14.03 7.94 -6.31
N LEU A 289 14.02 6.63 -6.62
CA LEU A 289 13.95 5.56 -5.61
C LEU A 289 15.15 5.58 -4.67
N TYR A 290 16.34 5.86 -5.19
CA TYR A 290 17.54 6.00 -4.36
C TYR A 290 17.45 7.16 -3.38
N LYS A 291 16.88 8.30 -3.78
CA LYS A 291 16.60 9.40 -2.85
C LYS A 291 15.62 8.99 -1.75
N GLU A 292 14.59 8.21 -2.08
CA GLU A 292 13.68 7.65 -1.07
C GLU A 292 14.44 6.72 -0.11
N ALA A 293 15.31 5.84 -0.64
CA ALA A 293 16.14 4.94 0.15
C ALA A 293 17.10 5.67 1.10
N LYS A 294 17.79 6.68 0.62
CA LYS A 294 18.70 7.53 1.45
C LYS A 294 17.96 8.23 2.60
N ASN A 295 16.71 8.63 2.37
CA ASN A 295 15.91 9.26 3.43
C ASN A 295 15.57 8.29 4.57
N VAL A 296 15.66 6.97 4.35
CA VAL A 296 15.35 5.96 5.39
C VAL A 296 16.29 6.12 6.58
N HIS A 297 17.58 6.28 6.35
CA HIS A 297 18.57 6.47 7.42
C HIS A 297 18.18 7.64 8.34
N MET A 298 17.90 8.79 7.76
CA MET A 298 17.47 9.97 8.54
C MET A 298 16.16 9.72 9.28
N GLN A 299 15.19 9.06 8.63
CA GLN A 299 13.91 8.73 9.26
C GLN A 299 14.08 7.79 10.45
N VAL A 300 14.94 6.76 10.33
CA VAL A 300 15.27 5.84 11.44
C VAL A 300 15.82 6.61 12.63
N ARG A 301 16.80 7.49 12.40
CA ARG A 301 17.40 8.32 13.45
C ARG A 301 16.34 9.21 14.10
N LEU A 302 15.55 9.93 13.32
CA LEU A 302 14.53 10.84 13.85
C LEU A 302 13.43 10.12 14.63
N VAL A 303 13.07 8.88 14.23
CA VAL A 303 12.11 8.05 14.97
C VAL A 303 12.69 7.60 16.30
N LYS A 304 13.94 7.16 16.33
CA LYS A 304 14.66 6.79 17.56
C LYS A 304 14.79 7.97 18.53
N ASP A 305 15.10 9.15 18.00
CA ASP A 305 15.22 10.40 18.79
C ASP A 305 13.84 10.97 19.22
N GLY A 306 12.74 10.31 18.95
CA GLY A 306 11.39 10.81 19.27
C GLY A 306 10.91 12.00 18.44
N LYS A 307 11.74 12.45 17.47
CA LYS A 307 11.47 13.66 16.65
C LYS A 307 10.59 13.42 15.43
N LEU A 308 10.37 12.16 15.06
CA LEU A 308 9.52 11.76 13.94
C LEU A 308 8.59 10.63 14.37
N SER A 309 7.29 10.83 14.15
CA SER A 309 6.28 9.82 14.40
C SER A 309 5.36 9.65 13.18
N ARG A 310 4.52 8.62 13.22
CA ARG A 310 3.48 8.39 12.22
C ARG A 310 2.51 9.56 12.22
N TYR A 311 2.43 10.24 11.07
CA TYR A 311 1.42 11.27 10.89
C TYR A 311 0.04 10.66 10.66
N GLN A 312 -0.89 10.99 11.52
CA GLN A 312 -2.31 10.68 11.32
C GLN A 312 -3.13 11.96 11.47
N ARG A 313 -4.00 12.22 10.51
CA ARG A 313 -4.96 13.33 10.61
C ARG A 313 -5.80 13.16 11.88
N ARG A 314 -6.08 14.26 12.60
CA ARG A 314 -6.83 14.26 13.86
C ARG A 314 -8.14 13.44 13.79
N LYS A 315 -8.89 13.55 12.67
CA LYS A 315 -10.10 12.77 12.41
C LYS A 315 -9.85 11.26 12.50
N TYR A 316 -8.79 10.75 11.84
CA TYR A 316 -8.49 9.32 11.81
C TYR A 316 -7.94 8.81 13.15
N ARG A 317 -7.15 9.63 13.84
CA ARG A 317 -6.67 9.30 15.19
C ARG A 317 -7.82 9.17 16.17
N SER A 318 -8.76 10.12 16.18
CA SER A 318 -9.97 10.08 17.00
C SER A 318 -10.84 8.86 16.67
N MET A 319 -11.06 8.59 15.38
CA MET A 319 -11.79 7.40 14.93
C MET A 319 -11.13 6.10 15.40
N GLN A 320 -9.80 6.00 15.33
CA GLN A 320 -9.05 4.84 15.79
C GLN A 320 -9.21 4.62 17.30
N GLY A 321 -9.11 5.67 18.10
CA GLY A 321 -9.34 5.60 19.54
C GLY A 321 -10.74 5.11 19.89
N ARG A 322 -11.76 5.61 19.17
CA ARG A 322 -13.16 5.15 19.34
C ARG A 322 -13.32 3.67 18.99
N ILE A 323 -12.71 3.18 17.94
CA ILE A 323 -12.76 1.75 17.55
C ILE A 323 -12.09 0.89 18.62
N PHE A 324 -10.91 1.26 19.12
CA PHE A 324 -10.25 0.51 20.21
C PHE A 324 -11.08 0.49 21.47
N THR A 325 -11.77 1.59 21.81
CA THR A 325 -12.71 1.61 22.93
C THR A 325 -13.89 0.65 22.72
N LEU A 326 -14.42 0.55 21.49
CA LEU A 326 -15.49 -0.40 21.16
C LEU A 326 -15.00 -1.85 21.25
N TRP A 327 -13.81 -2.16 20.72
CA TRP A 327 -13.21 -3.49 20.81
C TRP A 327 -13.01 -3.90 22.28
N LYS A 328 -12.45 -3.01 23.11
CA LYS A 328 -12.28 -3.26 24.54
C LYS A 328 -13.62 -3.55 25.24
N LYS A 329 -14.69 -2.80 24.92
CA LYS A 329 -16.03 -3.07 25.45
C LYS A 329 -16.57 -4.43 25.01
N TYR A 330 -16.27 -4.82 23.75
CA TYR A 330 -16.68 -6.11 23.21
C TYR A 330 -15.94 -7.27 23.89
N GLU A 331 -14.62 -7.20 24.02
CA GLU A 331 -13.80 -8.17 24.76
C GLU A 331 -14.22 -8.32 26.23
N GLN A 332 -14.73 -7.25 26.83
CA GLN A 332 -15.29 -7.24 28.18
C GLN A 332 -16.75 -7.69 28.21
N HIS A 333 -17.32 -8.21 27.13
CA HIS A 333 -18.72 -8.62 27.00
C HIS A 333 -19.77 -7.53 27.36
N ARG A 334 -19.39 -6.24 27.29
CA ARG A 334 -20.29 -5.10 27.58
C ARG A 334 -21.14 -4.72 26.38
N ILE A 335 -20.81 -5.17 25.19
CA ILE A 335 -21.59 -4.98 23.96
C ILE A 335 -21.62 -6.27 23.17
N THR A 336 -22.70 -6.51 22.45
CA THR A 336 -22.89 -7.66 21.58
C THR A 336 -22.22 -7.43 20.21
N THR A 337 -22.05 -8.49 19.41
CA THR A 337 -21.50 -8.42 18.03
C THR A 337 -22.32 -7.45 17.16
N ASN A 338 -23.66 -7.48 17.24
CA ASN A 338 -24.52 -6.57 16.50
C ASN A 338 -24.36 -5.10 16.94
N GLN A 339 -24.17 -4.87 18.24
CA GLN A 339 -23.91 -3.52 18.76
C GLN A 339 -22.53 -3.01 18.31
N LEU A 340 -21.50 -3.87 18.31
CA LEU A 340 -20.18 -3.55 17.78
C LEU A 340 -20.27 -3.20 16.29
N LEU A 341 -20.90 -4.06 15.46
CA LEU A 341 -21.10 -3.82 14.04
C LEU A 341 -21.76 -2.46 13.76
N LYS A 342 -22.90 -2.19 14.41
CA LYS A 342 -23.64 -0.93 14.27
C LYS A 342 -22.82 0.29 14.71
N ALA A 343 -22.01 0.16 15.77
CA ALA A 343 -21.16 1.25 16.23
C ALA A 343 -20.01 1.51 15.24
N CYS A 344 -19.35 0.45 14.72
CA CYS A 344 -18.29 0.56 13.72
C CYS A 344 -18.82 1.09 12.36
N SER A 345 -20.04 0.70 11.95
CA SER A 345 -20.62 1.17 10.69
C SER A 345 -20.86 2.69 10.65
N ARG A 346 -21.05 3.32 11.80
CA ARG A 346 -21.16 4.78 11.91
C ARG A 346 -19.82 5.51 11.82
N LEU A 347 -18.71 4.79 12.07
CA LEU A 347 -17.36 5.34 12.03
C LEU A 347 -16.66 5.10 10.69
N SER A 348 -17.11 4.12 9.92
CA SER A 348 -16.50 3.71 8.64
C SER A 348 -17.45 3.98 7.47
N GLY A 349 -16.91 3.96 6.27
CA GLY A 349 -17.64 4.18 5.04
C GLY A 349 -17.29 5.49 4.35
N PRO A 350 -17.62 5.63 3.04
CA PRO A 350 -17.37 6.85 2.30
C PRO A 350 -18.08 8.03 2.93
N SER A 351 -17.34 9.12 3.16
CA SER A 351 -17.92 10.41 3.55
C SER A 351 -18.23 11.20 2.27
N HIS A 352 -19.39 11.78 2.21
CA HIS A 352 -19.82 12.68 1.15
C HIS A 352 -19.21 14.05 1.32
#